data_49ad13b6790f3d40d80c41fdd0a822fa
#
_entry.id   49ad13b6790f3d40d80c41fdd0a822fa
#
_cell.length_a   1.000
_cell.length_b   1.000
_cell.length_c   1.000
_cell.angle_alpha   90.00
_cell.angle_beta   90.00
_cell.angle_gamma   90.00
#
_symmetry.space_group_name_H-M   'P 1'
#
loop_
_entity.id
_entity.type
_entity.pdbx_description
1 polymer ?
#
loop_
_entity_poly.entity_id
_entity_poly.type
_entity_poly.pdbx_seq_one_letter_code
_entity_poly.pdbx_strand_id
1 'polypeptide(L)'
;MVTQQDVLQKHDVESLDESNNIELTDDKLENDSKGQLIKIAGQLRDRRNDLNQMASERASARDDLNAKTREKVDEAQEHREKRDELNEQVQEHKESRNELNATANELFDKVEQMKEDLELDDGKNIEELEDEIEQLEFRQQTEVLSTEDERELIEKIEDKRDELHDKKEKVEDSGELEALIEEAEEVRSEASQHHQKVTELADEAQEHHNNMIEAYREADDVRDEADEMHDLFVEAQEAADRHHEDFVRVQKR
;
A
#
# COMPACT_ATOMS: atom_id res chain seq x y z
N MET A 1 14.51 -16.63 25.95
CA MET A 1 14.26 -16.86 24.52
C MET A 1 15.62 -16.91 23.86
N VAL A 2 15.97 -18.02 23.23
CA VAL A 2 17.19 -18.17 22.44
C VAL A 2 16.94 -17.36 21.17
N THR A 3 17.79 -16.40 20.85
CA THR A 3 17.62 -15.61 19.63
C THR A 3 18.05 -16.42 18.41
N GLN A 4 17.48 -16.12 17.26
CA GLN A 4 17.83 -16.76 15.98
C GLN A 4 19.35 -16.69 15.69
N GLN A 5 19.99 -15.58 16.04
CA GLN A 5 21.45 -15.42 15.96
C GLN A 5 22.19 -16.38 16.92
N ASP A 6 21.63 -16.71 18.08
CA ASP A 6 22.20 -17.69 19.02
C ASP A 6 22.15 -19.12 18.47
N VAL A 7 21.11 -19.44 17.66
CA VAL A 7 20.97 -20.77 17.02
C VAL A 7 21.94 -20.93 15.85
N LEU A 8 22.12 -19.85 15.05
CA LEU A 8 23.06 -19.83 13.92
C LEU A 8 24.53 -19.82 14.37
N GLN A 9 24.86 -19.18 15.51
CA GLN A 9 26.24 -19.12 16.04
C GLN A 9 26.64 -20.36 16.86
N LYS A 10 25.69 -21.16 17.31
CA LYS A 10 25.94 -22.41 18.05
C LYS A 10 26.17 -23.56 17.08
N HIS A 11 27.43 -23.74 16.71
CA HIS A 11 28.00 -24.93 16.12
C HIS A 11 27.48 -25.31 14.72
N ASP A 12 28.30 -25.02 13.71
CA ASP A 12 28.27 -25.76 12.45
C ASP A 12 28.33 -27.24 12.71
N VAL A 13 27.48 -28.02 12.03
CA VAL A 13 27.53 -29.49 12.05
C VAL A 13 28.94 -29.97 11.69
N GLU A 14 29.61 -29.29 10.74
CA GLU A 14 30.99 -29.51 10.37
C GLU A 14 31.97 -29.34 11.53
N SER A 15 31.84 -28.29 12.36
CA SER A 15 32.72 -28.05 13.53
C SER A 15 32.57 -29.11 14.58
N LEU A 16 31.40 -29.70 14.66
CA LEU A 16 31.13 -30.85 15.54
C LEU A 16 31.66 -32.14 14.92
N ASP A 17 31.64 -32.31 13.62
CA ASP A 17 32.11 -33.51 12.91
C ASP A 17 33.64 -33.53 12.76
N GLU A 18 34.29 -32.38 12.52
CA GLU A 18 35.74 -32.25 12.38
C GLU A 18 36.50 -32.39 13.71
N SER A 19 35.91 -31.97 14.84
CA SER A 19 36.62 -31.95 16.12
C SER A 19 36.92 -33.35 16.71
N ASN A 20 36.31 -34.42 16.22
CA ASN A 20 36.58 -35.81 16.57
C ASN A 20 36.19 -36.75 15.42
N ASN A 21 36.94 -36.74 14.35
CA ASN A 21 36.76 -37.67 13.24
C ASN A 21 37.00 -39.12 13.76
N ILE A 22 35.94 -39.72 14.28
CA ILE A 22 35.94 -41.14 14.62
C ILE A 22 35.66 -41.86 13.31
N GLU A 23 36.69 -41.93 12.44
CA GLU A 23 36.60 -42.84 11.30
C GLU A 23 36.51 -44.29 11.80
N LEU A 24 35.30 -44.80 11.79
CA LEU A 24 35.05 -46.21 12.10
C LEU A 24 35.41 -47.03 10.87
N THR A 25 36.67 -47.45 10.79
CA THR A 25 37.11 -48.39 9.72
C THR A 25 36.83 -49.84 10.17
N ASP A 26 36.55 -50.71 9.24
CA ASP A 26 36.35 -52.14 9.51
C ASP A 26 37.57 -52.74 10.23
N ASP A 27 38.77 -52.22 9.94
CA ASP A 27 40.01 -52.62 10.61
C ASP A 27 40.06 -52.26 12.10
N LYS A 28 39.53 -51.08 12.51
CA LYS A 28 39.37 -50.70 13.90
C LYS A 28 38.34 -51.59 14.64
N LEU A 29 37.22 -51.89 13.95
CA LEU A 29 36.20 -52.80 14.48
C LEU A 29 36.72 -54.21 14.72
N GLU A 30 37.70 -54.69 13.97
CA GLU A 30 38.26 -56.04 14.12
C GLU A 30 39.42 -56.14 15.08
N ASN A 31 40.22 -55.07 15.24
CA ASN A 31 41.49 -55.09 15.99
C ASN A 31 41.40 -54.35 17.36
N ASP A 32 40.41 -53.50 17.60
CA ASP A 32 40.28 -52.75 18.86
C ASP A 32 39.83 -53.62 20.03
N SER A 33 40.39 -53.34 21.19
CA SER A 33 39.99 -54.02 22.44
C SER A 33 38.54 -53.69 22.83
N LYS A 34 37.86 -54.57 23.53
CA LYS A 34 36.49 -54.34 24.02
C LYS A 34 36.32 -53.01 24.78
N GLY A 35 37.38 -52.60 25.53
CA GLY A 35 37.35 -51.32 26.26
C GLY A 35 37.40 -50.10 25.35
N GLN A 36 38.13 -50.19 24.23
CA GLN A 36 38.18 -49.13 23.19
C GLN A 36 36.85 -49.03 22.46
N LEU A 37 36.24 -50.14 22.07
CA LEU A 37 34.92 -50.19 21.43
C LEU A 37 33.82 -49.60 22.32
N ILE A 38 33.84 -49.87 23.64
CA ILE A 38 32.90 -49.26 24.60
C ILE A 38 33.06 -47.75 24.65
N LYS A 39 34.31 -47.23 24.64
CA LYS A 39 34.58 -45.80 24.65
C LYS A 39 34.08 -45.13 23.35
N ILE A 40 34.35 -45.74 22.19
CA ILE A 40 33.87 -45.27 20.89
C ILE A 40 32.33 -45.25 20.84
N ALA A 41 31.68 -46.33 21.31
CA ALA A 41 30.23 -46.37 21.40
C ALA A 41 29.66 -45.24 22.29
N GLY A 42 30.33 -44.95 23.42
CA GLY A 42 29.96 -43.80 24.28
C GLY A 42 30.03 -42.47 23.54
N GLN A 43 31.14 -42.22 22.87
CA GLN A 43 31.34 -41.00 22.10
C GLN A 43 30.33 -40.84 20.92
N LEU A 44 30.07 -41.90 20.19
CA LEU A 44 29.06 -41.88 19.09
C LEU A 44 27.65 -41.61 19.62
N ARG A 45 27.31 -42.22 20.76
CA ARG A 45 26.00 -41.94 21.40
C ARG A 45 25.87 -40.51 21.87
N ASP A 46 26.90 -39.96 22.53
CA ASP A 46 26.89 -38.62 23.07
C ASP A 46 26.79 -37.60 21.86
N ARG A 47 27.56 -37.84 20.81
CA ARG A 47 27.50 -37.07 19.57
C ARG A 47 26.12 -37.07 18.91
N ARG A 48 25.53 -38.27 18.72
CA ARG A 48 24.17 -38.41 18.23
C ARG A 48 23.17 -37.60 19.08
N ASN A 49 23.33 -37.61 20.40
CA ASN A 49 22.44 -36.87 21.28
C ASN A 49 22.58 -35.36 21.13
N ASP A 50 23.80 -34.84 20.97
CA ASP A 50 24.07 -33.42 20.74
C ASP A 50 23.47 -32.98 19.39
N LEU A 51 23.64 -33.76 18.31
CA LEU A 51 23.06 -33.50 17.00
C LEU A 51 21.52 -33.57 17.00
N ASN A 52 20.93 -34.52 17.75
CA ASN A 52 19.47 -34.57 17.91
C ASN A 52 18.94 -33.35 18.70
N GLN A 53 19.68 -32.83 19.66
CA GLN A 53 19.31 -31.61 20.36
C GLN A 53 19.37 -30.42 19.43
N MET A 54 20.44 -30.30 18.64
CA MET A 54 20.55 -29.25 17.60
C MET A 54 19.39 -29.31 16.58
N ALA A 55 19.07 -30.50 16.09
CA ALA A 55 17.94 -30.71 15.19
C ALA A 55 16.62 -30.24 15.84
N SER A 56 16.41 -30.59 17.15
CA SER A 56 15.22 -30.15 17.86
C SER A 56 15.14 -28.61 18.03
N GLU A 57 16.27 -27.96 18.34
CA GLU A 57 16.34 -26.50 18.46
C GLU A 57 16.06 -25.80 17.11
N ARG A 58 16.61 -26.33 16.01
CA ARG A 58 16.39 -25.82 14.64
C ARG A 58 14.95 -26.05 14.17
N ALA A 59 14.35 -27.21 14.49
CA ALA A 59 12.95 -27.47 14.21
C ALA A 59 12.02 -26.49 14.94
N SER A 60 12.32 -26.18 16.22
CA SER A 60 11.56 -25.19 16.98
C SER A 60 11.68 -23.79 16.38
N ALA A 61 12.90 -23.37 16.00
CA ALA A 61 13.13 -22.07 15.36
C ALA A 61 12.38 -21.96 14.02
N ARG A 62 12.42 -23.02 13.20
CA ARG A 62 11.63 -23.08 11.96
C ARG A 62 10.14 -22.95 12.22
N ASP A 63 9.61 -23.63 13.22
CA ASP A 63 8.18 -23.60 13.55
C ASP A 63 7.75 -22.21 14.05
N ASP A 64 8.60 -21.51 14.82
CA ASP A 64 8.39 -20.13 15.24
C ASP A 64 8.40 -19.16 14.02
N LEU A 65 9.31 -19.34 13.07
CA LEU A 65 9.38 -18.56 11.83
C LEU A 65 8.14 -18.80 10.96
N ASN A 66 7.71 -20.06 10.81
CA ASN A 66 6.48 -20.40 10.09
C ASN A 66 5.24 -19.78 10.73
N ALA A 67 5.19 -19.64 12.05
CA ALA A 67 4.11 -18.94 12.75
C ALA A 67 4.13 -17.44 12.43
N LYS A 68 5.30 -16.80 12.42
CA LYS A 68 5.46 -15.39 12.01
C LYS A 68 5.09 -15.15 10.55
N THR A 69 5.47 -16.07 9.66
CA THR A 69 5.09 -16.00 8.23
C THR A 69 3.57 -15.97 8.09
N ARG A 70 2.86 -16.83 8.82
CA ARG A 70 1.39 -16.83 8.81
C ARG A 70 0.80 -15.52 9.34
N GLU A 71 1.33 -14.99 10.43
CA GLU A 71 0.91 -13.70 11.00
C GLU A 71 1.05 -12.57 9.96
N LYS A 72 2.18 -12.53 9.22
CA LYS A 72 2.42 -11.54 8.18
C LYS A 72 1.51 -11.71 6.95
N VAL A 73 1.21 -12.95 6.58
CA VAL A 73 0.24 -13.23 5.51
C VAL A 73 -1.17 -12.82 5.92
N ASP A 74 -1.56 -13.06 7.17
CA ASP A 74 -2.86 -12.66 7.70
C ASP A 74 -2.97 -11.11 7.74
N GLU A 75 -1.93 -10.40 8.18
CA GLU A 75 -1.83 -8.93 8.13
C GLU A 75 -1.98 -8.40 6.69
N ALA A 76 -1.28 -9.01 5.73
CA ALA A 76 -1.42 -8.64 4.32
C ALA A 76 -2.84 -8.87 3.79
N GLN A 77 -3.50 -9.94 4.23
CA GLN A 77 -4.87 -10.24 3.84
C GLN A 77 -5.85 -9.21 4.42
N GLU A 78 -5.67 -8.77 5.67
CA GLU A 78 -6.49 -7.71 6.27
C GLU A 78 -6.36 -6.38 5.49
N HIS A 79 -5.14 -6.01 5.10
CA HIS A 79 -4.92 -4.83 4.27
C HIS A 79 -5.55 -4.97 2.89
N ARG A 80 -5.52 -6.16 2.31
CA ARG A 80 -6.19 -6.44 1.04
C ARG A 80 -7.70 -6.24 1.14
N GLU A 81 -8.32 -6.77 2.17
CA GLU A 81 -9.76 -6.67 2.39
C GLU A 81 -10.18 -5.21 2.56
N LYS A 82 -9.45 -4.43 3.35
CA LYS A 82 -9.70 -2.99 3.53
C LYS A 82 -9.54 -2.21 2.23
N ARG A 83 -8.48 -2.49 1.46
CA ARG A 83 -8.28 -1.87 0.14
C ARG A 83 -9.45 -2.17 -0.80
N ASP A 84 -9.92 -3.41 -0.83
CA ASP A 84 -11.01 -3.83 -1.71
C ASP A 84 -12.33 -3.16 -1.31
N GLU A 85 -12.63 -3.04 -0.02
CA GLU A 85 -13.77 -2.30 0.52
C GLU A 85 -13.70 -0.80 0.15
N LEU A 86 -12.55 -0.15 0.32
CA LEU A 86 -12.36 1.24 -0.06
C LEU A 86 -12.51 1.45 -1.56
N ASN A 87 -12.03 0.53 -2.39
CA ASN A 87 -12.20 0.60 -3.83
C ASN A 87 -13.67 0.46 -4.27
N GLU A 88 -14.47 -0.33 -3.56
CA GLU A 88 -15.91 -0.41 -3.79
C GLU A 88 -16.58 0.94 -3.48
N GLN A 89 -16.27 1.56 -2.35
CA GLN A 89 -16.75 2.90 -2.00
C GLN A 89 -16.31 3.97 -3.00
N VAL A 90 -15.06 3.90 -3.48
CA VAL A 90 -14.57 4.77 -4.56
C VAL A 90 -15.42 4.64 -5.81
N GLN A 91 -15.81 3.42 -6.16
CA GLN A 91 -16.66 3.17 -7.34
C GLN A 91 -18.07 3.76 -7.15
N GLU A 92 -18.67 3.56 -5.99
CA GLU A 92 -19.99 4.12 -5.66
C GLU A 92 -19.99 5.66 -5.73
N HIS A 93 -18.97 6.29 -5.13
CA HIS A 93 -18.85 7.75 -5.19
C HIS A 93 -18.56 8.27 -6.60
N LYS A 94 -17.81 7.53 -7.44
CA LYS A 94 -17.62 7.88 -8.85
C LYS A 94 -18.92 7.81 -9.64
N GLU A 95 -19.75 6.81 -9.41
CA GLU A 95 -21.05 6.68 -10.05
C GLU A 95 -21.97 7.83 -9.66
N SER A 96 -22.13 8.11 -8.35
CA SER A 96 -22.90 9.23 -7.84
C SER A 96 -22.43 10.58 -8.41
N ARG A 97 -21.12 10.82 -8.42
CA ARG A 97 -20.52 12.03 -9.02
C ARG A 97 -20.88 12.17 -10.51
N ASN A 98 -20.81 11.06 -11.26
CA ASN A 98 -21.09 11.10 -12.68
C ASN A 98 -22.58 11.37 -12.96
N GLU A 99 -23.50 10.80 -12.17
CA GLU A 99 -24.92 11.07 -12.25
C GLU A 99 -25.23 12.53 -11.91
N LEU A 100 -24.67 13.06 -10.83
CA LEU A 100 -24.83 14.45 -10.44
C LEU A 100 -24.26 15.42 -11.50
N ASN A 101 -23.10 15.12 -12.08
CA ASN A 101 -22.55 15.91 -13.15
C ASN A 101 -23.45 15.91 -14.41
N ALA A 102 -24.05 14.76 -14.75
CA ALA A 102 -25.00 14.71 -15.86
C ALA A 102 -26.24 15.58 -15.58
N THR A 103 -26.79 15.48 -14.35
CA THR A 103 -27.92 16.32 -13.93
C THR A 103 -27.57 17.81 -13.91
N ALA A 104 -26.38 18.17 -13.40
CA ALA A 104 -25.92 19.55 -13.40
C ALA A 104 -25.80 20.10 -14.84
N ASN A 105 -25.27 19.32 -15.78
CA ASN A 105 -25.18 19.73 -17.18
C ASN A 105 -26.57 19.96 -17.80
N GLU A 106 -27.54 19.04 -17.53
CA GLU A 106 -28.93 19.23 -18.02
C GLU A 106 -29.58 20.49 -17.44
N LEU A 107 -29.29 20.82 -16.15
CA LEU A 107 -29.79 22.05 -15.54
C LEU A 107 -29.13 23.29 -16.13
N PHE A 108 -27.82 23.28 -16.36
CA PHE A 108 -27.14 24.39 -17.03
C PHE A 108 -27.60 24.58 -18.46
N ASP A 109 -27.86 23.53 -19.23
CA ASP A 109 -28.45 23.62 -20.56
C ASP A 109 -29.83 24.30 -20.52
N LYS A 110 -30.65 23.97 -19.50
CA LYS A 110 -31.96 24.65 -19.30
C LYS A 110 -31.78 26.12 -18.91
N VAL A 111 -30.81 26.44 -18.06
CA VAL A 111 -30.47 27.82 -17.69
C VAL A 111 -30.08 28.60 -18.94
N GLU A 112 -29.26 28.03 -19.83
CA GLU A 112 -28.87 28.66 -21.08
C GLU A 112 -30.05 28.91 -22.01
N GLN A 113 -30.92 27.90 -22.21
CA GLN A 113 -32.15 28.04 -22.98
C GLN A 113 -33.06 29.13 -22.41
N MET A 114 -33.26 29.15 -21.07
CA MET A 114 -34.12 30.18 -20.45
C MET A 114 -33.51 31.56 -20.54
N LYS A 115 -32.18 31.71 -20.52
CA LYS A 115 -31.48 32.98 -20.78
C LYS A 115 -31.71 33.45 -22.23
N GLU A 116 -31.66 32.55 -23.23
CA GLU A 116 -31.97 32.83 -24.61
C GLU A 116 -33.42 33.30 -24.78
N ASP A 117 -34.38 32.54 -24.18
CA ASP A 117 -35.82 32.84 -24.25
C ASP A 117 -36.17 34.21 -23.63
N LEU A 118 -35.43 34.61 -22.60
CA LEU A 118 -35.59 35.93 -21.94
C LEU A 118 -34.84 37.07 -22.68
N GLU A 119 -34.29 36.80 -23.87
CA GLU A 119 -33.45 37.76 -24.64
C GLU A 119 -32.27 38.34 -23.80
N LEU A 120 -31.80 37.54 -22.83
CA LEU A 120 -30.65 37.93 -21.99
C LEU A 120 -29.33 37.65 -22.67
N ASP A 121 -29.35 37.02 -23.83
CA ASP A 121 -28.15 36.59 -24.59
C ASP A 121 -27.77 37.54 -25.73
N ASP A 122 -27.97 38.85 -25.53
CA ASP A 122 -27.48 39.87 -26.45
C ASP A 122 -26.04 40.29 -26.06
N GLY A 123 -25.08 39.36 -26.25
CA GLY A 123 -23.67 39.61 -25.97
C GLY A 123 -23.02 38.62 -25.00
N LYS A 124 -21.90 39.01 -24.36
CA LYS A 124 -21.15 38.18 -23.43
C LYS A 124 -21.98 37.76 -22.23
N ASN A 125 -21.75 36.55 -21.71
CA ASN A 125 -22.41 36.08 -20.50
C ASN A 125 -21.94 36.88 -19.26
N ILE A 126 -22.60 36.72 -18.11
CA ILE A 126 -22.27 37.41 -16.87
C ILE A 126 -20.84 37.13 -16.43
N GLU A 127 -20.39 35.87 -16.52
CA GLU A 127 -19.05 35.41 -16.14
C GLU A 127 -17.98 36.05 -17.06
N GLU A 128 -18.23 36.09 -18.37
CA GLU A 128 -17.31 36.73 -19.34
C GLU A 128 -17.21 38.25 -19.14
N LEU A 129 -18.31 38.91 -18.74
CA LEU A 129 -18.30 40.33 -18.41
C LEU A 129 -17.55 40.61 -17.12
N GLU A 130 -17.71 39.77 -16.09
CA GLU A 130 -16.97 39.87 -14.85
C GLU A 130 -15.47 39.71 -15.08
N ASP A 131 -15.05 38.67 -15.80
CA ASP A 131 -13.66 38.45 -16.20
C ASP A 131 -13.08 39.61 -17.01
N GLU A 132 -13.84 40.16 -17.94
CA GLU A 132 -13.40 41.30 -18.74
C GLU A 132 -13.22 42.56 -17.89
N ILE A 133 -14.14 42.83 -16.96
CA ILE A 133 -14.03 43.95 -16.01
C ILE A 133 -12.79 43.77 -15.14
N GLU A 134 -12.57 42.56 -14.58
CA GLU A 134 -11.40 42.29 -13.74
C GLU A 134 -10.08 42.49 -14.51
N GLN A 135 -10.03 42.07 -15.79
CA GLN A 135 -8.86 42.32 -16.66
C GLN A 135 -8.63 43.80 -16.94
N LEU A 136 -9.71 44.58 -17.21
CA LEU A 136 -9.60 46.00 -17.44
C LEU A 136 -9.18 46.76 -16.16
N GLU A 137 -9.74 46.43 -15.03
CA GLU A 137 -9.35 46.97 -13.73
C GLU A 137 -7.90 46.63 -13.35
N PHE A 138 -7.46 45.39 -13.58
CA PHE A 138 -6.08 45.00 -13.41
C PHE A 138 -5.13 45.78 -14.29
N ARG A 139 -5.52 46.00 -15.54
CA ARG A 139 -4.77 46.82 -16.49
C ARG A 139 -4.68 48.30 -16.03
N GLN A 140 -5.77 48.86 -15.51
CA GLN A 140 -5.80 50.21 -14.93
C GLN A 140 -4.81 50.35 -13.77
N GLN A 141 -4.69 49.33 -12.93
CA GLN A 141 -3.84 49.36 -11.75
C GLN A 141 -2.34 49.10 -12.03
N THR A 142 -2.02 48.40 -13.11
CA THR A 142 -0.67 47.92 -13.39
C THR A 142 0.05 48.63 -14.52
N GLU A 143 -0.68 49.21 -15.51
CA GLU A 143 -0.08 49.88 -16.63
C GLU A 143 0.06 51.41 -16.39
N VAL A 144 1.15 51.98 -16.87
CA VAL A 144 1.35 53.43 -16.88
C VAL A 144 0.70 54.00 -18.14
N LEU A 145 -0.51 54.51 -18.00
CA LEU A 145 -1.32 55.03 -19.11
C LEU A 145 -1.16 56.54 -19.27
N SER A 146 -1.41 57.05 -20.45
CA SER A 146 -1.58 58.48 -20.67
C SER A 146 -2.93 58.95 -20.10
N THR A 147 -3.09 60.25 -19.83
CA THR A 147 -4.34 60.83 -19.28
C THR A 147 -5.54 60.56 -20.19
N GLU A 148 -5.30 60.46 -21.49
CA GLU A 148 -6.33 60.16 -22.48
C GLU A 148 -6.70 58.70 -22.50
N ASP A 149 -5.72 57.79 -22.49
CA ASP A 149 -5.93 56.34 -22.44
C ASP A 149 -6.58 55.90 -21.12
N GLU A 150 -6.23 56.58 -20.00
CA GLU A 150 -6.83 56.30 -18.67
C GLU A 150 -8.34 56.66 -18.68
N ARG A 151 -8.72 57.76 -19.31
CA ARG A 151 -10.14 58.12 -19.42
C ARG A 151 -10.92 57.14 -20.29
N GLU A 152 -10.39 56.74 -21.43
CA GLU A 152 -11.02 55.73 -22.30
C GLU A 152 -11.16 54.36 -21.58
N LEU A 153 -10.19 54.00 -20.74
CA LEU A 153 -10.24 52.76 -19.98
C LEU A 153 -11.31 52.84 -18.89
N ILE A 154 -11.43 53.97 -18.18
CA ILE A 154 -12.47 54.20 -17.18
C ILE A 154 -13.86 54.13 -17.80
N GLU A 155 -14.07 54.81 -18.93
CA GLU A 155 -15.33 54.81 -19.66
C GLU A 155 -15.71 53.36 -20.08
N LYS A 156 -14.77 52.59 -20.59
CA LYS A 156 -15.00 51.17 -20.92
C LYS A 156 -15.35 50.30 -19.69
N ILE A 157 -14.72 50.52 -18.54
CA ILE A 157 -15.04 49.84 -17.31
C ILE A 157 -16.45 50.20 -16.83
N GLU A 158 -16.82 51.48 -16.91
CA GLU A 158 -18.16 51.96 -16.55
C GLU A 158 -19.23 51.35 -17.48
N ASP A 159 -19.02 51.41 -18.79
CA ASP A 159 -19.94 50.83 -19.81
C ASP A 159 -20.14 49.31 -19.55
N LYS A 160 -19.05 48.59 -19.24
CA LYS A 160 -19.11 47.16 -18.94
C LYS A 160 -19.78 46.84 -17.60
N ARG A 161 -19.61 47.68 -16.59
CA ARG A 161 -20.31 47.55 -15.32
C ARG A 161 -21.80 47.82 -15.45
N ASP A 162 -22.18 48.82 -16.28
CA ASP A 162 -23.58 49.09 -16.55
C ASP A 162 -24.22 47.95 -17.33
N GLU A 163 -23.54 47.39 -18.35
CA GLU A 163 -23.96 46.18 -19.06
C GLU A 163 -24.15 44.99 -18.13
N LEU A 164 -23.21 44.75 -17.22
CA LEU A 164 -23.29 43.70 -16.19
C LEU A 164 -24.44 43.95 -15.22
N HIS A 165 -24.65 45.20 -14.78
CA HIS A 165 -25.73 45.57 -13.88
C HIS A 165 -27.10 45.31 -14.52
N ASP A 166 -27.31 45.79 -15.75
CA ASP A 166 -28.56 45.58 -16.51
C ASP A 166 -28.86 44.09 -16.71
N LYS A 167 -27.83 43.28 -17.01
CA LYS A 167 -27.97 41.83 -17.14
C LYS A 167 -28.33 41.17 -15.80
N LYS A 168 -27.67 41.55 -14.69
CA LYS A 168 -27.98 41.03 -13.35
C LYS A 168 -29.40 41.43 -12.91
N GLU A 169 -29.83 42.66 -13.18
CA GLU A 169 -31.19 43.12 -12.86
C GLU A 169 -32.24 42.32 -13.63
N LYS A 170 -32.02 42.03 -14.92
CA LYS A 170 -32.91 41.17 -15.71
C LYS A 170 -32.96 39.73 -15.22
N VAL A 171 -31.86 39.20 -14.72
CA VAL A 171 -31.80 37.83 -14.10
C VAL A 171 -32.51 37.80 -12.75
N GLU A 172 -32.33 38.85 -11.92
CA GLU A 172 -33.02 38.99 -10.65
C GLU A 172 -34.54 39.12 -10.77
N ASP A 173 -35.02 39.80 -11.84
CA ASP A 173 -36.46 39.90 -12.14
C ASP A 173 -37.11 38.58 -12.61
N SER A 174 -36.29 37.58 -12.95
CA SER A 174 -36.72 36.24 -13.35
C SER A 174 -36.51 35.24 -12.20
N GLY A 175 -37.41 35.24 -11.22
CA GLY A 175 -37.31 34.33 -10.06
C GLY A 175 -37.27 32.83 -10.39
N GLU A 176 -37.71 32.45 -11.59
CA GLU A 176 -37.64 31.07 -12.08
C GLU A 176 -36.23 30.71 -12.60
N LEU A 177 -35.54 31.67 -13.23
CA LEU A 177 -34.15 31.49 -13.67
C LEU A 177 -33.20 31.43 -12.48
N GLU A 178 -33.40 32.31 -11.47
CA GLU A 178 -32.60 32.30 -10.24
C GLU A 178 -32.71 30.97 -9.51
N ALA A 179 -33.93 30.44 -9.36
CA ALA A 179 -34.14 29.12 -8.71
C ALA A 179 -33.47 27.98 -9.48
N LEU A 180 -33.47 28.05 -10.83
CA LEU A 180 -32.84 27.01 -11.65
C LEU A 180 -31.31 27.08 -11.59
N ILE A 181 -30.73 28.28 -11.48
CA ILE A 181 -29.30 28.49 -11.27
C ILE A 181 -28.89 27.94 -9.89
N GLU A 182 -29.63 28.27 -8.83
CA GLU A 182 -29.37 27.76 -7.48
C GLU A 182 -29.41 26.22 -7.42
N GLU A 183 -30.41 25.60 -8.06
CA GLU A 183 -30.49 24.14 -8.17
C GLU A 183 -29.29 23.54 -8.92
N ALA A 184 -28.86 24.15 -10.03
CA ALA A 184 -27.70 23.68 -10.79
C ALA A 184 -26.38 23.77 -9.98
N GLU A 185 -26.21 24.88 -9.24
CA GLU A 185 -25.04 25.08 -8.37
C GLU A 185 -25.04 24.12 -7.18
N GLU A 186 -26.20 23.83 -6.58
CA GLU A 186 -26.32 22.86 -5.49
C GLU A 186 -25.91 21.46 -5.96
N VAL A 187 -26.44 20.99 -7.10
CA VAL A 187 -26.09 19.68 -7.68
C VAL A 187 -24.62 19.62 -8.03
N ARG A 188 -24.05 20.69 -8.59
CA ARG A 188 -22.60 20.78 -8.88
C ARG A 188 -21.75 20.72 -7.60
N SER A 189 -22.20 21.37 -6.53
CA SER A 189 -21.55 21.35 -5.23
C SER A 189 -21.55 19.92 -4.64
N GLU A 190 -22.68 19.20 -4.75
CA GLU A 190 -22.77 17.80 -4.33
C GLU A 190 -21.82 16.90 -5.14
N ALA A 191 -21.76 17.07 -6.45
CA ALA A 191 -20.81 16.37 -7.31
C ALA A 191 -19.35 16.61 -6.88
N SER A 192 -19.03 17.84 -6.49
CA SER A 192 -17.70 18.20 -5.97
C SER A 192 -17.39 17.51 -4.65
N GLN A 193 -18.35 17.36 -3.74
CA GLN A 193 -18.19 16.62 -2.50
C GLN A 193 -17.90 15.13 -2.77
N HIS A 194 -18.62 14.53 -3.71
CA HIS A 194 -18.33 13.14 -4.13
C HIS A 194 -16.94 13.02 -4.75
N HIS A 195 -16.48 14.00 -5.51
CA HIS A 195 -15.12 14.02 -6.07
C HIS A 195 -14.06 14.06 -4.96
N GLN A 196 -14.27 14.86 -3.93
CA GLN A 196 -13.36 14.90 -2.78
C GLN A 196 -13.31 13.54 -2.07
N LYS A 197 -14.46 12.91 -1.86
CA LYS A 197 -14.53 11.57 -1.27
C LYS A 197 -13.82 10.51 -2.10
N VAL A 198 -13.96 10.55 -3.42
CA VAL A 198 -13.21 9.67 -4.34
C VAL A 198 -11.70 9.82 -4.12
N THR A 199 -11.21 11.05 -3.96
CA THR A 199 -9.77 11.30 -3.77
C THR A 199 -9.30 10.79 -2.40
N GLU A 200 -10.01 11.13 -1.32
CA GLU A 200 -9.69 10.68 0.04
C GLU A 200 -9.64 9.15 0.14
N LEU A 201 -10.70 8.48 -0.35
CA LEU A 201 -10.80 7.01 -0.29
C LEU A 201 -9.78 6.31 -1.20
N ALA A 202 -9.45 6.91 -2.35
CA ALA A 202 -8.43 6.36 -3.25
C ALA A 202 -7.02 6.45 -2.63
N ASP A 203 -6.71 7.54 -1.93
CA ASP A 203 -5.44 7.70 -1.23
C ASP A 203 -5.33 6.70 -0.07
N GLU A 204 -6.41 6.50 0.69
CA GLU A 204 -6.46 5.50 1.77
C GLU A 204 -6.34 4.06 1.23
N ALA A 205 -7.03 3.75 0.12
CA ALA A 205 -6.88 2.46 -0.55
C ALA A 205 -5.45 2.21 -1.04
N GLN A 206 -4.78 3.24 -1.52
CA GLN A 206 -3.38 3.16 -1.94
C GLN A 206 -2.44 2.91 -0.76
N GLU A 207 -2.69 3.50 0.41
CA GLU A 207 -1.94 3.22 1.64
C GLU A 207 -2.08 1.75 2.04
N HIS A 208 -3.30 1.24 2.09
CA HIS A 208 -3.55 -0.18 2.37
C HIS A 208 -2.91 -1.11 1.33
N HIS A 209 -2.90 -0.73 0.06
CA HIS A 209 -2.18 -1.49 -0.97
C HIS A 209 -0.68 -1.55 -0.71
N ASN A 210 -0.06 -0.44 -0.31
CA ASN A 210 1.36 -0.40 0.00
C ASN A 210 1.70 -1.26 1.22
N ASN A 211 0.91 -1.16 2.29
CA ASN A 211 1.07 -1.94 3.51
C ASN A 211 0.89 -3.45 3.23
N MET A 212 -0.06 -3.82 2.37
CA MET A 212 -0.24 -5.20 1.91
C MET A 212 1.03 -5.74 1.21
N ILE A 213 1.62 -4.95 0.31
CA ILE A 213 2.84 -5.34 -0.40
C ILE A 213 4.01 -5.50 0.57
N GLU A 214 4.14 -4.60 1.55
CA GLU A 214 5.19 -4.65 2.55
C GLU A 214 5.06 -5.90 3.43
N ALA A 215 3.86 -6.18 3.93
CA ALA A 215 3.59 -7.38 4.73
C ALA A 215 3.85 -8.68 3.96
N TYR A 216 3.53 -8.76 2.67
CA TYR A 216 3.89 -9.92 1.85
C TYR A 216 5.39 -10.07 1.66
N ARG A 217 6.14 -8.98 1.48
CA ARG A 217 7.61 -9.02 1.39
C ARG A 217 8.23 -9.51 2.69
N GLU A 218 7.76 -8.98 3.82
CA GLU A 218 8.21 -9.46 5.13
C GLU A 218 7.87 -10.94 5.35
N ALA A 219 6.71 -11.41 4.87
CA ALA A 219 6.34 -12.82 4.92
C ALA A 219 7.27 -13.70 4.09
N ASP A 220 7.66 -13.25 2.91
CA ASP A 220 8.61 -13.96 2.04
C ASP A 220 10.00 -14.02 2.68
N ASP A 221 10.50 -12.90 3.25
CA ASP A 221 11.81 -12.85 3.93
C ASP A 221 11.84 -13.82 5.13
N VAL A 222 10.80 -13.81 5.97
CA VAL A 222 10.70 -14.74 7.11
C VAL A 222 10.55 -16.19 6.67
N ARG A 223 9.92 -16.44 5.53
CA ARG A 223 9.80 -17.79 4.95
C ARG A 223 11.14 -18.32 4.47
N ASP A 224 11.94 -17.48 3.81
CA ASP A 224 13.28 -17.86 3.37
C ASP A 224 14.14 -18.22 4.59
N GLU A 225 14.05 -17.47 5.70
CA GLU A 225 14.71 -17.82 6.96
C GLU A 225 14.22 -19.15 7.53
N ALA A 226 12.92 -19.47 7.41
CA ALA A 226 12.36 -20.75 7.86
C ALA A 226 12.88 -21.92 7.00
N ASP A 227 13.03 -21.72 5.71
CA ASP A 227 13.59 -22.71 4.78
C ASP A 227 15.08 -22.97 5.09
N GLU A 228 15.88 -21.94 5.39
CA GLU A 228 17.26 -22.12 5.89
C GLU A 228 17.32 -22.94 7.18
N MET A 229 16.42 -22.67 8.15
CA MET A 229 16.35 -23.48 9.39
C MET A 229 15.94 -24.91 9.10
N HIS A 230 15.10 -25.16 8.12
CA HIS A 230 14.72 -26.50 7.68
C HIS A 230 15.91 -27.27 7.12
N ASP A 231 16.70 -26.66 6.26
CA ASP A 231 17.89 -27.26 5.68
C ASP A 231 18.92 -27.63 6.76
N LEU A 232 19.17 -26.71 7.69
CA LEU A 232 20.04 -26.96 8.84
C LEU A 232 19.50 -28.06 9.77
N PHE A 233 18.17 -28.16 9.94
CA PHE A 233 17.54 -29.25 10.68
C PHE A 233 17.82 -30.61 10.00
N VAL A 234 17.60 -30.70 8.68
CA VAL A 234 17.82 -31.91 7.90
C VAL A 234 19.28 -32.35 8.00
N GLU A 235 20.22 -31.41 7.85
CA GLU A 235 21.65 -31.69 7.97
C GLU A 235 22.03 -32.29 9.34
N ALA A 236 21.52 -31.69 10.41
CA ALA A 236 21.78 -32.20 11.76
C ALA A 236 21.16 -33.58 12.00
N GLN A 237 19.98 -33.84 11.46
CA GLN A 237 19.30 -35.12 11.54
C GLN A 237 20.07 -36.22 10.77
N GLU A 238 20.49 -35.95 9.54
CA GLU A 238 21.29 -36.90 8.77
C GLU A 238 22.64 -37.20 9.42
N ALA A 239 23.28 -36.20 10.03
CA ALA A 239 24.52 -36.42 10.80
C ALA A 239 24.26 -37.29 12.03
N ALA A 240 23.17 -37.06 12.76
CA ALA A 240 22.78 -37.89 13.91
C ALA A 240 22.50 -39.33 13.48
N ASP A 241 21.85 -39.55 12.36
CA ASP A 241 21.56 -40.89 11.83
C ASP A 241 22.83 -41.63 11.43
N ARG A 242 23.81 -40.97 10.80
CA ARG A 242 25.13 -41.55 10.52
C ARG A 242 25.82 -42.04 11.81
N HIS A 243 25.86 -41.21 12.85
CA HIS A 243 26.45 -41.61 14.11
C HIS A 243 25.66 -42.72 14.81
N HIS A 244 24.35 -42.76 14.61
CA HIS A 244 23.54 -43.88 15.13
C HIS A 244 23.87 -45.21 14.42
N GLU A 245 24.02 -45.20 13.12
CA GLU A 245 24.42 -46.40 12.34
C GLU A 245 25.77 -46.92 12.80
N ASP A 246 26.75 -46.03 12.96
CA ASP A 246 28.09 -46.39 13.44
C ASP A 246 28.04 -46.93 14.87
N PHE A 247 27.25 -46.32 15.76
CA PHE A 247 27.03 -46.85 17.11
C PHE A 247 26.47 -48.27 17.08
N VAL A 248 25.48 -48.55 16.23
CA VAL A 248 24.88 -49.88 16.09
C VAL A 248 25.89 -50.88 15.53
N ARG A 249 26.78 -50.46 14.59
CA ARG A 249 27.87 -51.29 14.08
C ARG A 249 28.85 -51.70 15.18
N VAL A 250 29.24 -50.77 16.07
CA VAL A 250 30.12 -51.03 17.22
C VAL A 250 29.47 -51.96 18.22
N GLN A 251 28.15 -51.83 18.52
CA GLN A 251 27.43 -52.67 19.44
C GLN A 251 27.29 -54.14 18.99
N LYS A 252 27.31 -54.42 17.72
CA LYS A 252 27.18 -55.78 17.16
C LYS A 252 28.46 -56.59 17.23
N ARG A 253 29.58 -55.97 17.68
CA ARG A 253 30.90 -56.60 17.83
C ARG A 253 31.22 -56.84 19.33
#